data_8e03121d21d6df604745e91ab70bd694
#
_entry.id   8e03121d21d6df604745e91ab70bd694
#
_cell.length_a   1.000
_cell.length_b   1.000
_cell.length_c   1.000
_cell.angle_alpha   90.00
_cell.angle_beta   90.00
_cell.angle_gamma   90.00
#
_symmetry.space_group_name_H-M   'P 1'
#
loop_
_entity.id
_entity.type
_entity.pdbx_description
1 polymer ?
#
loop_
_entity_poly.entity_id
_entity_poly.type
_entity_poly.pdbx_seq_one_letter_code
_entity_poly.pdbx_strand_id
1 'polypeptide(L)'
;AVAKLVTGKIAINSGGEFRAPTTTQITSETSDKSWDNKSGGEFVHNDGLIYITNAASYNIDNTGVGNFYDLTTAAGGGGYDISLVSAVIVENNFNHGVAGTAGTLRANNQDLTVNGTFELSASTNAKFYGGSGAQNFNNVKLGNGCVFSTSSAINVNSFRNFGGTVT
;
A
#
# COMPACT_ATOMS: atom_id res chain seq x y z
N ALA A 1 12.34 23.34 0.28
CA ALA A 1 11.62 22.09 0.00
C ALA A 1 10.43 21.97 0.96
N VAL A 2 9.27 21.55 0.49
CA VAL A 2 8.10 21.27 1.33
C VAL A 2 8.38 19.94 2.02
N ALA A 3 8.44 19.92 3.35
CA ALA A 3 8.72 18.71 4.12
C ALA A 3 7.50 17.77 4.20
N LYS A 4 6.28 18.30 4.07
CA LYS A 4 5.03 17.55 4.15
C LYS A 4 3.97 18.15 3.23
N LEU A 5 3.28 17.29 2.47
CA LEU A 5 2.06 17.61 1.74
C LEU A 5 0.89 16.86 2.39
N VAL A 6 -0.25 17.53 2.57
CA VAL A 6 -1.52 16.89 2.96
C VAL A 6 -2.55 17.20 1.88
N THR A 7 -3.20 16.18 1.35
CA THR A 7 -4.17 16.30 0.25
C THR A 7 -5.24 15.21 0.34
N GLY A 8 -6.37 15.41 -0.32
CA GLY A 8 -7.43 14.39 -0.41
C GLY A 8 -7.15 13.30 -1.45
N LYS A 9 -6.39 13.62 -2.51
CA LYS A 9 -6.09 12.70 -3.61
C LYS A 9 -4.84 13.15 -4.34
N ILE A 10 -4.08 12.22 -4.90
CA ILE A 10 -3.07 12.46 -5.92
C ILE A 10 -3.56 11.88 -7.24
N ALA A 11 -3.61 12.70 -8.27
CA ALA A 11 -3.85 12.26 -9.65
C ALA A 11 -2.74 12.80 -10.55
N ILE A 12 -2.00 11.90 -11.21
CA ILE A 12 -0.93 12.22 -12.15
C ILE A 12 -1.43 11.79 -13.53
N ASN A 13 -1.77 12.76 -14.35
CA ASN A 13 -2.24 12.50 -15.71
C ASN A 13 -1.08 12.24 -16.66
N SER A 14 -1.37 11.69 -17.82
CA SER A 14 -0.38 11.47 -18.89
C SER A 14 0.41 12.76 -19.19
N GLY A 15 1.73 12.66 -19.21
CA GLY A 15 2.65 13.79 -19.37
C GLY A 15 2.83 14.66 -18.12
N GLY A 16 2.13 14.36 -17.03
CA GLY A 16 2.32 15.04 -15.74
C GLY A 16 3.40 14.38 -14.90
N GLU A 17 4.03 15.15 -14.03
CA GLU A 17 5.01 14.68 -13.05
C GLU A 17 4.57 15.09 -11.63
N PHE A 18 4.74 14.20 -10.68
CA PHE A 18 4.62 14.51 -9.24
C PHE A 18 5.91 14.11 -8.52
N ARG A 19 6.59 15.11 -7.97
CA ARG A 19 7.76 14.91 -7.10
C ARG A 19 7.31 14.99 -5.65
N ALA A 20 7.34 13.86 -4.96
CA ALA A 20 6.92 13.79 -3.57
C ALA A 20 7.87 14.62 -2.66
N PRO A 21 7.34 15.35 -1.68
CA PRO A 21 8.12 15.81 -0.54
C PRO A 21 8.49 14.62 0.36
N THR A 22 9.24 14.88 1.45
CA THR A 22 9.64 13.83 2.42
C THR A 22 8.44 13.02 2.93
N THR A 23 7.26 13.64 3.07
CA THR A 23 6.03 12.96 3.44
C THR A 23 4.86 13.51 2.64
N THR A 24 4.13 12.63 1.98
CA THR A 24 2.83 12.95 1.38
C THR A 24 1.75 12.18 2.11
N GLN A 25 0.83 12.89 2.75
CA GLN A 25 -0.32 12.31 3.42
C GLN A 25 -1.57 12.54 2.57
N ILE A 26 -2.28 11.46 2.27
CA ILE A 26 -3.53 11.49 1.52
C ILE A 26 -4.65 11.09 2.49
N THR A 27 -5.60 12.01 2.70
CA THR A 27 -6.76 11.80 3.56
C THR A 27 -8.01 12.08 2.75
N SER A 28 -8.61 11.05 2.18
CA SER A 28 -9.85 11.20 1.41
C SER A 28 -11.02 10.57 2.17
N GLU A 29 -12.20 11.16 2.07
CA GLU A 29 -13.44 10.60 2.61
C GLU A 29 -14.28 9.90 1.54
N THR A 30 -13.80 9.85 0.31
CA THR A 30 -14.52 9.27 -0.83
C THR A 30 -13.98 7.90 -1.20
N SER A 31 -14.84 7.04 -1.71
CA SER A 31 -14.54 5.66 -2.15
C SER A 31 -13.88 5.57 -3.53
N ASP A 32 -13.20 6.61 -3.98
CA ASP A 32 -12.51 6.66 -5.29
C ASP A 32 -11.01 6.35 -5.14
N LYS A 33 -10.25 6.46 -6.23
CA LYS A 33 -8.81 6.33 -6.25
C LYS A 33 -8.15 7.42 -5.40
N SER A 34 -7.54 7.03 -4.29
CA SER A 34 -6.74 7.96 -3.48
C SER A 34 -5.39 8.25 -4.14
N TRP A 35 -4.86 7.25 -4.85
CA TRP A 35 -3.67 7.36 -5.69
C TRP A 35 -4.02 6.94 -7.12
N ASP A 36 -3.80 7.82 -8.09
CA ASP A 36 -4.13 7.62 -9.51
C ASP A 36 -2.98 8.14 -10.39
N ASN A 37 -1.93 7.33 -10.54
CA ASN A 37 -0.84 7.60 -11.47
C ASN A 37 -1.14 6.90 -12.79
N LYS A 38 -1.64 7.65 -13.76
CA LYS A 38 -2.09 7.13 -15.06
C LYS A 38 -0.92 6.82 -15.98
N SER A 39 -1.17 5.95 -16.95
CA SER A 39 -0.20 5.67 -18.03
C SER A 39 0.32 6.95 -18.64
N GLY A 40 1.65 7.08 -18.70
CA GLY A 40 2.36 8.29 -19.15
C GLY A 40 2.48 9.39 -18.08
N GLY A 41 1.99 9.18 -16.86
CA GLY A 41 2.33 10.01 -15.71
C GLY A 41 3.63 9.54 -15.04
N GLU A 42 4.36 10.44 -14.43
CA GLU A 42 5.62 10.15 -13.74
C GLU A 42 5.55 10.51 -12.26
N PHE A 43 5.87 9.54 -11.42
CA PHE A 43 6.01 9.72 -9.97
C PHE A 43 7.47 9.59 -9.54
N VAL A 44 7.98 10.62 -8.88
CA VAL A 44 9.34 10.65 -8.30
C VAL A 44 9.22 10.70 -6.77
N HIS A 45 9.56 9.60 -6.10
CA HIS A 45 9.34 9.44 -4.65
C HIS A 45 10.31 10.26 -3.77
N ASN A 46 11.54 10.60 -4.26
CA ASN A 46 12.58 11.32 -3.48
C ASN A 46 12.85 10.68 -2.10
N ASP A 47 12.85 9.35 -2.01
CA ASP A 47 13.00 8.58 -0.77
C ASP A 47 11.99 8.96 0.33
N GLY A 48 10.82 9.42 -0.10
CA GLY A 48 9.75 9.90 0.78
C GLY A 48 8.71 8.85 1.10
N LEU A 49 7.93 9.14 2.15
CA LEU A 49 6.78 8.34 2.57
C LEU A 49 5.50 8.83 1.87
N ILE A 50 4.79 7.91 1.24
CA ILE A 50 3.39 8.09 0.87
C ILE A 50 2.52 7.41 1.94
N TYR A 51 1.73 8.21 2.64
CA TYR A 51 0.81 7.75 3.68
C TYR A 51 -0.63 7.99 3.23
N ILE A 52 -1.35 6.90 2.95
CA ILE A 52 -2.76 6.96 2.53
C ILE A 52 -3.61 6.47 3.68
N THR A 53 -4.44 7.34 4.21
CA THR A 53 -5.46 7.01 5.21
C THR A 53 -6.81 7.52 4.74
N ASN A 54 -7.82 6.67 4.77
CA ASN A 54 -9.14 7.03 4.27
C ASN A 54 -10.22 6.44 5.19
N ALA A 55 -11.30 7.17 5.38
CA ALA A 55 -12.48 6.74 6.10
C ALA A 55 -13.45 5.88 5.26
N ALA A 56 -13.05 5.51 4.04
CA ALA A 56 -13.80 4.67 3.12
C ALA A 56 -12.86 3.69 2.38
N SER A 57 -13.42 2.73 1.65
CA SER A 57 -12.65 1.90 0.72
C SER A 57 -12.06 2.76 -0.40
N TYR A 58 -10.84 2.44 -0.85
CA TYR A 58 -10.18 3.21 -1.91
C TYR A 58 -9.26 2.35 -2.77
N ASN A 59 -8.90 2.91 -3.92
CA ASN A 59 -8.04 2.26 -4.90
C ASN A 59 -6.66 2.93 -4.97
N ILE A 60 -5.64 2.11 -5.25
CA ILE A 60 -4.29 2.53 -5.61
C ILE A 60 -4.04 2.07 -7.05
N ASP A 61 -3.98 3.02 -7.97
CA ASP A 61 -3.64 2.82 -9.37
C ASP A 61 -2.27 3.44 -9.66
N ASN A 62 -1.28 2.63 -9.98
CA ASN A 62 0.07 3.06 -10.32
C ASN A 62 0.47 2.55 -11.71
N THR A 63 -0.40 2.77 -12.69
CA THR A 63 -0.17 2.36 -14.09
C THR A 63 0.90 3.21 -14.78
N GLY A 64 1.19 4.41 -14.26
CA GLY A 64 2.26 5.29 -14.73
C GLY A 64 3.66 4.82 -14.31
N VAL A 65 4.64 5.64 -14.58
CA VAL A 65 6.04 5.38 -14.22
C VAL A 65 6.32 5.81 -12.79
N GLY A 66 7.17 5.07 -12.10
CA GLY A 66 7.66 5.34 -10.74
C GLY A 66 7.15 4.34 -9.71
N ASN A 67 7.97 4.11 -8.70
CA ASN A 67 7.71 3.22 -7.59
C ASN A 67 7.46 4.04 -6.32
N PHE A 68 6.88 3.42 -5.29
CA PHE A 68 6.89 4.00 -3.95
C PHE A 68 8.23 3.69 -3.28
N TYR A 69 8.78 4.63 -2.50
CA TYR A 69 9.91 4.32 -1.63
C TYR A 69 9.38 3.69 -0.34
N ASP A 70 8.70 4.46 0.51
CA ASP A 70 7.93 3.95 1.63
C ASP A 70 6.43 4.16 1.37
N LEU A 71 5.64 3.12 1.60
CA LEU A 71 4.19 3.18 1.50
C LEU A 71 3.55 2.78 2.85
N THR A 72 2.64 3.59 3.31
CA THR A 72 1.80 3.24 4.45
C THR A 72 0.34 3.38 4.06
N THR A 73 -0.45 2.35 4.34
CA THR A 73 -1.89 2.36 4.05
C THR A 73 -2.69 2.04 5.30
N ALA A 74 -3.80 2.73 5.48
CA ALA A 74 -4.77 2.48 6.53
C ALA A 74 -6.18 2.78 6.02
N ALA A 75 -7.16 2.01 6.50
CA ALA A 75 -8.58 2.29 6.26
C ALA A 75 -9.25 2.66 7.59
N GLY A 76 -10.15 3.61 7.57
CA GLY A 76 -10.77 4.20 8.77
C GLY A 76 -11.74 3.31 9.54
N GLY A 77 -11.83 2.01 9.21
CA GLY A 77 -12.70 1.05 9.90
C GLY A 77 -12.51 -0.37 9.39
N GLY A 78 -12.94 -1.35 10.18
CA GLY A 78 -12.70 -2.78 9.96
C GLY A 78 -13.40 -3.41 8.74
N GLY A 79 -14.22 -2.65 8.03
CA GLY A 79 -14.95 -3.14 6.84
C GLY A 79 -14.49 -2.51 5.53
N TYR A 80 -13.48 -1.67 5.52
CA TYR A 80 -13.03 -1.01 4.30
C TYR A 80 -11.92 -1.77 3.59
N ASP A 81 -11.98 -1.79 2.27
CA ASP A 81 -10.99 -2.42 1.40
C ASP A 81 -10.10 -1.37 0.75
N ILE A 82 -8.81 -1.67 0.70
CA ILE A 82 -7.81 -0.98 -0.10
C ILE A 82 -7.47 -1.89 -1.27
N SER A 83 -7.72 -1.46 -2.48
CA SER A 83 -7.59 -2.30 -3.66
C SER A 83 -6.46 -1.82 -4.57
N LEU A 84 -5.54 -2.70 -4.92
CA LEU A 84 -4.58 -2.45 -5.99
C LEU A 84 -5.31 -2.63 -7.33
N VAL A 85 -5.18 -1.66 -8.22
CA VAL A 85 -5.76 -1.66 -9.57
C VAL A 85 -4.71 -1.97 -10.62
N SER A 86 -3.45 -1.77 -10.28
CA SER A 86 -2.28 -2.07 -11.10
C SER A 86 -1.17 -2.70 -10.25
N ALA A 87 -0.13 -3.21 -10.87
CA ALA A 87 1.06 -3.67 -10.18
C ALA A 87 1.69 -2.54 -9.34
N VAL A 88 2.18 -2.89 -8.15
CA VAL A 88 2.81 -1.95 -7.22
C VAL A 88 4.18 -2.45 -6.81
N ILE A 89 5.16 -1.57 -6.88
CA ILE A 89 6.51 -1.79 -6.36
C ILE A 89 6.77 -0.79 -5.24
N VAL A 90 7.21 -1.29 -4.09
CA VAL A 90 7.68 -0.50 -2.94
C VAL A 90 9.16 -0.83 -2.72
N GLU A 91 10.03 0.18 -2.86
CA GLU A 91 11.47 -0.02 -2.84
C GLU A 91 12.03 -0.26 -1.44
N ASN A 92 11.37 0.28 -0.42
CA ASN A 92 11.76 0.09 0.97
C ASN A 92 10.62 -0.60 1.74
N ASN A 93 9.87 0.08 2.60
CA ASN A 93 8.90 -0.57 3.47
C ASN A 93 7.46 -0.31 3.08
N PHE A 94 6.61 -1.32 3.20
CA PHE A 94 5.18 -1.21 3.08
C PHE A 94 4.50 -1.60 4.39
N ASN A 95 3.87 -0.65 5.07
CA ASN A 95 3.12 -0.88 6.29
C ASN A 95 1.61 -0.81 6.01
N HIS A 96 0.86 -1.84 6.40
CA HIS A 96 -0.60 -1.84 6.29
C HIS A 96 -1.24 -2.00 7.67
N GLY A 97 -2.26 -1.17 7.94
CA GLY A 97 -3.03 -1.25 9.17
C GLY A 97 -2.43 -0.47 10.35
N VAL A 98 -1.84 0.70 10.12
CA VAL A 98 -1.21 1.52 11.16
C VAL A 98 -2.27 2.24 12.01
N ALA A 99 -2.01 2.35 13.33
CA ALA A 99 -2.70 3.24 14.27
C ALA A 99 -4.21 2.98 14.48
N GLY A 100 -4.57 1.76 14.83
CA GLY A 100 -5.93 1.46 15.35
C GLY A 100 -7.01 1.33 14.28
N THR A 101 -6.66 1.35 13.02
CA THR A 101 -7.60 1.19 11.91
C THR A 101 -7.38 -0.15 11.22
N ALA A 102 -8.36 -1.04 11.34
CA ALA A 102 -8.36 -2.32 10.64
C ALA A 102 -8.91 -2.12 9.23
N GLY A 103 -8.23 -2.64 8.24
CA GLY A 103 -8.69 -2.66 6.85
C GLY A 103 -8.18 -3.89 6.13
N THR A 104 -8.68 -4.10 4.93
CA THR A 104 -8.24 -5.20 4.08
C THR A 104 -7.48 -4.64 2.89
N LEU A 105 -6.21 -4.99 2.74
CA LEU A 105 -5.46 -4.76 1.51
C LEU A 105 -5.69 -5.92 0.54
N ARG A 106 -6.20 -5.61 -0.63
CA ARG A 106 -6.43 -6.59 -1.71
C ARG A 106 -5.52 -6.29 -2.88
N ALA A 107 -4.66 -7.22 -3.22
CA ALA A 107 -3.84 -7.09 -4.43
C ALA A 107 -4.68 -7.31 -5.71
N ASN A 108 -5.86 -7.94 -5.64
CA ASN A 108 -6.79 -8.13 -6.75
C ASN A 108 -6.13 -8.74 -7.99
N ASN A 109 -5.31 -9.76 -7.79
CA ASN A 109 -4.51 -10.43 -8.82
C ASN A 109 -3.42 -9.54 -9.46
N GLN A 110 -3.14 -8.35 -8.90
CA GLN A 110 -2.01 -7.53 -9.31
C GLN A 110 -0.73 -8.00 -8.63
N ASP A 111 0.40 -7.77 -9.28
CA ASP A 111 1.70 -8.04 -8.70
C ASP A 111 2.01 -7.01 -7.61
N LEU A 112 2.53 -7.49 -6.48
CA LEU A 112 3.04 -6.66 -5.41
C LEU A 112 4.47 -7.06 -5.08
N THR A 113 5.39 -6.12 -5.21
CA THR A 113 6.79 -6.30 -4.83
C THR A 113 7.16 -5.31 -3.72
N VAL A 114 7.73 -5.82 -2.63
CA VAL A 114 8.27 -5.00 -1.53
C VAL A 114 9.72 -5.42 -1.26
N ASN A 115 10.66 -4.55 -1.63
CA ASN A 115 12.09 -4.84 -1.52
C ASN A 115 12.62 -4.76 -0.07
N GLY A 116 11.92 -4.07 0.83
CA GLY A 116 12.18 -4.04 2.26
C GLY A 116 11.25 -4.94 3.07
N THR A 117 10.55 -4.37 4.04
CA THR A 117 9.61 -5.10 4.90
C THR A 117 8.17 -4.81 4.53
N PHE A 118 7.38 -5.85 4.27
CA PHE A 118 5.92 -5.79 4.27
C PHE A 118 5.41 -6.13 5.67
N GLU A 119 4.78 -5.17 6.33
CA GLU A 119 4.27 -5.34 7.69
C GLU A 119 2.75 -5.20 7.74
N LEU A 120 2.08 -6.22 8.32
CA LEU A 120 0.70 -6.11 8.78
C LEU A 120 0.72 -5.81 10.28
N SER A 121 0.17 -4.64 10.67
CA SER A 121 0.29 -4.15 12.04
C SER A 121 -0.57 -4.93 13.03
N ALA A 122 0.03 -5.32 14.17
CA ALA A 122 -0.59 -6.13 15.22
C ALA A 122 -1.80 -5.48 15.91
N SER A 123 -1.89 -4.16 15.93
CA SER A 123 -2.91 -3.46 16.71
C SER A 123 -4.28 -3.38 16.03
N THR A 124 -4.42 -3.87 14.81
CA THR A 124 -5.54 -3.47 13.94
C THR A 124 -6.27 -4.61 13.25
N ASN A 125 -5.88 -5.87 13.47
CA ASN A 125 -6.42 -7.01 12.72
C ASN A 125 -6.36 -6.79 11.19
N ALA A 126 -5.26 -6.21 10.72
CA ALA A 126 -5.05 -5.93 9.31
C ALA A 126 -5.07 -7.22 8.48
N LYS A 127 -5.62 -7.14 7.28
CA LYS A 127 -5.73 -8.29 6.39
C LYS A 127 -5.06 -7.99 5.06
N PHE A 128 -4.40 -8.99 4.51
CA PHE A 128 -3.88 -8.99 3.16
C PHE A 128 -4.42 -10.18 2.38
N TYR A 129 -4.93 -9.90 1.19
CA TYR A 129 -5.35 -10.90 0.21
C TYR A 129 -4.62 -10.69 -1.11
N GLY A 130 -3.64 -11.56 -1.41
CA GLY A 130 -2.77 -11.44 -2.58
C GLY A 130 -3.48 -11.75 -3.90
N GLY A 131 -4.36 -12.75 -3.90
CA GLY A 131 -4.94 -13.24 -5.14
C GLY A 131 -3.93 -14.04 -5.97
N SER A 132 -4.07 -14.05 -7.30
CA SER A 132 -3.24 -14.83 -8.23
C SER A 132 -2.03 -14.07 -8.81
N GLY A 133 -1.89 -12.78 -8.56
CA GLY A 133 -0.70 -12.01 -8.95
C GLY A 133 0.55 -12.44 -8.20
N ALA A 134 1.73 -12.16 -8.76
CA ALA A 134 2.99 -12.47 -8.12
C ALA A 134 3.21 -11.61 -6.86
N GLN A 135 3.55 -12.27 -5.75
CA GLN A 135 3.78 -11.63 -4.47
C GLN A 135 5.24 -11.82 -4.07
N ASN A 136 6.04 -10.75 -4.15
CA ASN A 136 7.48 -10.79 -3.90
C ASN A 136 7.83 -9.90 -2.70
N PHE A 137 8.32 -10.49 -1.63
CA PHE A 137 8.68 -9.77 -0.41
C PHE A 137 10.10 -10.13 0.02
N ASN A 138 10.91 -9.13 0.36
CA ASN A 138 12.17 -9.42 1.04
C ASN A 138 11.90 -9.90 2.48
N ASN A 139 11.11 -9.14 3.24
CA ASN A 139 10.70 -9.53 4.58
C ASN A 139 9.18 -9.40 4.75
N VAL A 140 8.55 -10.36 5.43
CA VAL A 140 7.17 -10.25 5.89
C VAL A 140 7.14 -10.26 7.40
N LYS A 141 6.40 -9.32 7.98
CA LYS A 141 6.16 -9.23 9.42
C LYS A 141 4.65 -9.24 9.66
N LEU A 142 4.16 -10.30 10.27
CA LEU A 142 2.76 -10.49 10.55
C LEU A 142 2.49 -10.30 12.04
N GLY A 143 1.74 -9.27 12.37
CA GLY A 143 1.34 -8.97 13.73
C GLY A 143 0.24 -9.89 14.26
N ASN A 144 0.01 -9.84 15.57
CA ASN A 144 -1.02 -10.64 16.22
C ASN A 144 -2.43 -10.27 15.71
N GLY A 145 -3.25 -11.28 15.43
CA GLY A 145 -4.61 -11.13 14.90
C GLY A 145 -4.70 -10.71 13.43
N CYS A 146 -3.57 -10.48 12.75
CA CYS A 146 -3.57 -10.18 11.31
C CYS A 146 -3.80 -11.44 10.46
N VAL A 147 -4.29 -11.24 9.24
CA VAL A 147 -4.50 -12.32 8.26
C VAL A 147 -3.65 -12.06 7.02
N PHE A 148 -2.88 -13.03 6.62
CA PHE A 148 -2.13 -13.04 5.37
C PHE A 148 -2.61 -14.22 4.52
N SER A 149 -3.21 -13.94 3.39
CA SER A 149 -3.79 -14.97 2.50
C SER A 149 -3.41 -14.70 1.05
N THR A 150 -3.06 -15.76 0.33
CA THR A 150 -2.78 -15.66 -1.09
C THR A 150 -3.12 -16.98 -1.79
N SER A 151 -3.60 -16.91 -3.01
CA SER A 151 -3.86 -18.10 -3.85
C SER A 151 -2.70 -18.45 -4.78
N SER A 152 -1.66 -17.61 -4.83
CA SER A 152 -0.43 -17.85 -5.59
C SER A 152 0.75 -18.15 -4.68
N ALA A 153 1.79 -18.75 -5.25
CA ALA A 153 3.07 -18.86 -4.57
C ALA A 153 3.62 -17.47 -4.24
N ILE A 154 4.18 -17.33 -3.07
CA ILE A 154 4.87 -16.11 -2.63
C ILE A 154 6.38 -16.35 -2.62
N ASN A 155 7.14 -15.33 -3.03
CA ASN A 155 8.59 -15.30 -2.84
C ASN A 155 8.88 -14.44 -1.60
N VAL A 156 9.46 -15.04 -0.57
CA VAL A 156 9.81 -14.32 0.66
C VAL A 156 11.14 -14.82 1.21
N ASN A 157 12.06 -13.90 1.51
CA ASN A 157 13.37 -14.26 2.09
C ASN A 157 13.28 -14.46 3.61
N SER A 158 12.45 -13.69 4.31
CA SER A 158 12.25 -13.82 5.75
C SER A 158 10.79 -13.61 6.11
N PHE A 159 10.24 -14.51 6.92
CA PHE A 159 8.86 -14.43 7.41
C PHE A 159 8.84 -14.50 8.94
N ARG A 160 8.28 -13.46 9.59
CA ARG A 160 8.12 -13.39 11.04
C ARG A 160 6.64 -13.28 11.38
N ASN A 161 6.12 -14.28 12.09
CA ASN A 161 4.73 -14.32 12.54
C ASN A 161 4.64 -14.16 14.06
N PHE A 162 3.95 -13.13 14.51
CA PHE A 162 3.73 -12.81 15.93
C PHE A 162 2.31 -13.13 16.39
N GLY A 163 1.70 -14.20 15.83
CA GLY A 163 0.36 -14.65 16.19
C GLY A 163 -0.73 -14.31 15.19
N GLY A 164 -0.35 -14.00 13.96
CA GLY A 164 -1.29 -13.87 12.84
C GLY A 164 -1.63 -15.21 12.20
N THR A 165 -2.61 -15.19 11.29
CA THR A 165 -3.06 -16.34 10.50
C THR A 165 -2.50 -16.25 9.09
N VAL A 166 -1.98 -17.38 8.58
CA VAL A 166 -1.52 -17.53 7.19
C VAL A 166 -2.36 -18.59 6.52
N THR A 167 -2.94 -18.31 5.36
CA THR A 167 -3.80 -19.22 4.60
C THR A 167 -3.51 -19.14 3.11
#